data_18ecc355f2fbf97a455057e0bcabd79f
#
_entry.id   18ecc355f2fbf97a455057e0bcabd79f
#
_cell.length_a   1.000
_cell.length_b   1.000
_cell.length_c   1.000
_cell.angle_alpha   90.00
_cell.angle_beta   90.00
_cell.angle_gamma   90.00
#
_symmetry.space_group_name_H-M   'P 1'
#
loop_
_entity.id
_entity.type
_entity.pdbx_description
1 polymer ?
#
loop_
_entity_poly.entity_id
_entity_poly.type
_entity_poly.pdbx_seq_one_letter_code
_entity_poly.pdbx_strand_id
1 'polypeptide(L)'
;MSLLARAISFAYVPEKYVLTEVTVEVERGEILFLLGANGSGKTTLLECLCGVRVPQHGTVLLDGRELFKLSARERAKYVAYVPQFPEAAFAYTVEEMVLFGRAPHVGPFGRPGRNDWERAYRALALVGLDGLSRRPITTLSGGEKRLALIARGIAQEAPYLLLDEPDAHLDPANQHRVLSVIANLAKEGLGVVATTHNPNSALLYGKRVLLLRAGKTLAEGAPKDALSAELLKEAYGIPFQIVGDGVGPRAILPKVEG
;
A
#
# COMPACT_ATOMS: atom_id res chain seq x y z
N MET A 1 9.82 15.77 -2.67
CA MET A 1 8.94 15.02 -3.62
C MET A 1 7.75 14.53 -2.84
N SER A 2 6.53 14.87 -3.26
CA SER A 2 5.29 14.41 -2.60
C SER A 2 4.27 13.91 -3.61
N LEU A 3 3.43 12.96 -3.17
CA LEU A 3 2.24 12.49 -3.87
C LEU A 3 1.03 12.97 -3.08
N LEU A 4 0.25 13.89 -3.66
CA LEU A 4 -0.84 14.59 -2.98
C LEU A 4 -2.17 14.32 -3.68
N ALA A 5 -3.13 13.72 -2.98
CA ALA A 5 -4.55 13.80 -3.32
C ALA A 5 -5.11 15.06 -2.66
N ARG A 6 -5.73 15.96 -3.45
CA ARG A 6 -6.32 17.21 -2.97
C ARG A 6 -7.81 17.23 -3.21
N ALA A 7 -8.60 17.18 -2.14
CA ALA A 7 -10.06 17.25 -2.11
C ALA A 7 -10.71 16.31 -3.15
N ILE A 8 -10.20 15.07 -3.26
CA ILE A 8 -10.70 14.13 -4.25
C ILE A 8 -12.05 13.54 -3.82
N SER A 9 -12.96 13.47 -4.79
CA SER A 9 -14.23 12.75 -4.65
C SER A 9 -14.38 11.75 -5.79
N PHE A 10 -14.82 10.53 -5.45
CA PHE A 10 -14.97 9.46 -6.42
C PHE A 10 -16.26 8.65 -6.19
N ALA A 11 -16.94 8.32 -7.28
CA ALA A 11 -18.11 7.46 -7.29
C ALA A 11 -18.01 6.41 -8.42
N TYR A 12 -18.38 5.14 -8.13
CA TYR A 12 -18.53 4.10 -9.16
C TYR A 12 -19.85 4.23 -9.93
N VAL A 13 -20.86 4.74 -9.25
CA VAL A 13 -22.20 4.99 -9.79
C VAL A 13 -22.53 6.43 -9.53
N PRO A 14 -23.12 7.18 -10.47
CA PRO A 14 -23.49 8.57 -10.28
C PRO A 14 -24.20 8.79 -8.94
N GLU A 15 -23.88 9.89 -8.27
CA GLU A 15 -24.42 10.31 -6.96
C GLU A 15 -24.09 9.40 -5.75
N LYS A 16 -23.48 8.24 -5.93
CA LYS A 16 -23.03 7.35 -4.84
C LYS A 16 -21.53 7.50 -4.60
N TYR A 17 -21.13 8.57 -3.92
CA TYR A 17 -19.73 8.81 -3.62
C TYR A 17 -19.16 7.78 -2.64
N VAL A 18 -18.04 7.19 -3.04
CA VAL A 18 -17.21 6.29 -2.20
C VAL A 18 -16.10 7.07 -1.51
N LEU A 19 -15.67 8.19 -2.12
CA LEU A 19 -14.78 9.17 -1.52
C LEU A 19 -15.41 10.54 -1.63
N THR A 20 -15.31 11.37 -0.60
CA THR A 20 -15.84 12.73 -0.55
C THR A 20 -14.80 13.68 0.03
N GLU A 21 -14.25 14.55 -0.80
CA GLU A 21 -13.31 15.63 -0.44
C GLU A 21 -12.09 15.15 0.36
N VAL A 22 -11.57 13.95 0.07
CA VAL A 22 -10.41 13.40 0.77
C VAL A 22 -9.15 14.13 0.31
N THR A 23 -8.40 14.64 1.27
CA THR A 23 -7.06 15.20 1.05
C THR A 23 -6.04 14.39 1.84
N VAL A 24 -4.96 13.98 1.20
CA VAL A 24 -3.84 13.29 1.84
C VAL A 24 -2.57 13.49 1.04
N GLU A 25 -1.49 13.82 1.73
CA GLU A 25 -0.15 13.94 1.16
C GLU A 25 0.72 12.80 1.65
N VAL A 26 1.54 12.26 0.78
CA VAL A 26 2.49 11.18 1.06
C VAL A 26 3.88 11.69 0.76
N GLU A 27 4.75 11.64 1.74
CA GLU A 27 6.15 12.01 1.60
C GLU A 27 7.04 10.78 1.37
N ARG A 28 8.22 11.01 0.84
CA ARG A 28 9.24 9.96 0.78
C ARG A 28 9.82 9.70 2.18
N GLY A 29 10.18 8.44 2.42
CA GLY A 29 10.75 8.05 3.71
C GLY A 29 9.73 7.87 4.83
N GLU A 30 8.43 7.72 4.48
CA GLU A 30 7.39 7.41 5.46
C GLU A 30 6.53 6.22 5.04
N ILE A 31 5.89 5.60 6.03
CA ILE A 31 4.74 4.72 5.81
C ILE A 31 3.50 5.45 6.30
N LEU A 32 2.58 5.71 5.38
CA LEU A 32 1.22 6.12 5.66
C LEU A 32 0.30 4.89 5.63
N PHE A 33 -0.35 4.57 6.72
CA PHE A 33 -1.40 3.56 6.74
C PHE A 33 -2.78 4.19 6.51
N LEU A 34 -3.53 3.64 5.56
CA LEU A 34 -4.95 3.93 5.37
C LEU A 34 -5.76 2.90 6.16
N LEU A 35 -6.45 3.34 7.19
CA LEU A 35 -7.30 2.51 8.04
C LEU A 35 -8.79 2.84 7.86
N GLY A 36 -9.62 1.92 8.29
CA GLY A 36 -11.08 2.03 8.33
C GLY A 36 -11.75 0.69 8.05
N ALA A 37 -13.03 0.61 8.34
CA ALA A 37 -13.84 -0.57 8.10
C ALA A 37 -13.88 -0.95 6.59
N ASN A 38 -14.37 -2.17 6.30
CA ASN A 38 -14.59 -2.57 4.90
C ASN A 38 -15.62 -1.62 4.27
N GLY A 39 -15.34 -1.23 3.01
CA GLY A 39 -16.16 -0.24 2.29
C GLY A 39 -15.92 1.21 2.68
N SER A 40 -14.94 1.55 3.53
CA SER A 40 -14.62 2.94 3.88
C SER A 40 -13.93 3.75 2.77
N GLY A 41 -13.52 3.12 1.65
CA GLY A 41 -12.91 3.78 0.50
C GLY A 41 -11.39 3.63 0.38
N LYS A 42 -10.72 2.82 1.21
CA LYS A 42 -9.25 2.65 1.23
C LYS A 42 -8.67 2.25 -0.13
N THR A 43 -9.13 1.14 -0.70
CA THR A 43 -8.70 0.66 -2.03
C THR A 43 -8.98 1.70 -3.11
N THR A 44 -10.14 2.34 -3.08
CA THR A 44 -10.51 3.39 -4.03
C THR A 44 -9.56 4.60 -3.94
N LEU A 45 -9.18 5.01 -2.72
CA LEU A 45 -8.19 6.08 -2.53
C LEU A 45 -6.82 5.68 -3.08
N LEU A 46 -6.36 4.44 -2.82
CA LEU A 46 -5.13 3.91 -3.42
C LEU A 46 -5.18 3.91 -4.95
N GLU A 47 -6.29 3.45 -5.54
CA GLU A 47 -6.49 3.43 -6.99
C GLU A 47 -6.51 4.85 -7.61
N CYS A 48 -7.00 5.85 -6.88
CA CYS A 48 -6.90 7.25 -7.30
C CYS A 48 -5.44 7.74 -7.22
N LEU A 49 -4.73 7.47 -6.11
CA LEU A 49 -3.34 7.88 -5.91
C LEU A 49 -2.38 7.27 -6.94
N CYS A 50 -2.61 6.03 -7.38
CA CYS A 50 -1.78 5.40 -8.42
C CYS A 50 -2.24 5.72 -9.86
N GLY A 51 -3.33 6.46 -10.03
CA GLY A 51 -3.86 6.86 -11.33
C GLY A 51 -4.62 5.77 -12.09
N VAL A 52 -5.04 4.69 -11.42
CA VAL A 52 -5.95 3.67 -11.96
C VAL A 52 -7.37 4.24 -12.08
N ARG A 53 -7.80 5.03 -11.09
CA ARG A 53 -9.10 5.72 -11.08
C ARG A 53 -8.90 7.22 -11.20
N VAL A 54 -9.71 7.85 -12.05
CA VAL A 54 -9.77 9.32 -12.19
C VAL A 54 -10.87 9.83 -11.27
N PRO A 55 -10.58 10.65 -10.26
CA PRO A 55 -11.61 11.23 -9.41
C PRO A 55 -12.50 12.20 -10.20
N GLN A 56 -13.80 12.28 -9.86
CA GLN A 56 -14.73 13.22 -10.48
C GLN A 56 -14.46 14.66 -10.03
N HIS A 57 -14.00 14.83 -8.79
CA HIS A 57 -13.64 16.16 -8.24
C HIS A 57 -12.29 16.07 -7.55
N GLY A 58 -11.63 17.22 -7.46
CA GLY A 58 -10.28 17.32 -6.91
C GLY A 58 -9.20 16.87 -7.90
N THR A 59 -7.98 16.69 -7.41
CA THR A 59 -6.85 16.30 -8.25
C THR A 59 -5.82 15.50 -7.48
N VAL A 60 -5.04 14.67 -8.20
CA VAL A 60 -3.85 14.01 -7.66
C VAL A 60 -2.62 14.66 -8.29
N LEU A 61 -1.71 15.10 -7.45
CA LEU A 61 -0.48 15.80 -7.83
C LEU A 61 0.74 14.96 -7.48
N LEU A 62 1.68 14.88 -8.39
CA LEU A 62 3.03 14.35 -8.20
C LEU A 62 4.01 15.50 -8.33
N ASP A 63 4.65 15.91 -7.24
CA ASP A 63 5.54 17.08 -7.21
C ASP A 63 4.91 18.33 -7.84
N GLY A 64 3.66 18.60 -7.52
CA GLY A 64 2.89 19.74 -8.04
C GLY A 64 2.36 19.58 -9.48
N ARG A 65 2.68 18.47 -10.17
CA ARG A 65 2.17 18.16 -11.51
C ARG A 65 0.95 17.24 -11.41
N GLU A 66 -0.08 17.52 -12.20
CA GLU A 66 -1.26 16.66 -12.24
C GLU A 66 -0.92 15.25 -12.76
N LEU A 67 -1.15 14.23 -11.92
CA LEU A 67 -0.82 12.84 -12.22
C LEU A 67 -1.51 12.35 -13.50
N PHE A 68 -2.74 12.77 -13.74
CA PHE A 68 -3.55 12.31 -14.86
C PHE A 68 -3.16 12.94 -16.22
N LYS A 69 -2.32 13.98 -16.22
CA LYS A 69 -1.71 14.52 -17.46
C LYS A 69 -0.54 13.67 -17.96
N LEU A 70 0.00 12.79 -17.11
CA LEU A 70 1.04 11.85 -17.48
C LEU A 70 0.41 10.61 -18.16
N SER A 71 1.11 10.04 -19.12
CA SER A 71 0.74 8.73 -19.68
C SER A 71 0.82 7.63 -18.60
N ALA A 72 0.12 6.52 -18.78
CA ALA A 72 0.15 5.40 -17.85
C ALA A 72 1.59 4.88 -17.60
N ARG A 73 2.41 4.86 -18.66
CA ARG A 73 3.82 4.47 -18.57
C ARG A 73 4.67 5.45 -17.77
N GLU A 74 4.42 6.75 -17.92
CA GLU A 74 5.11 7.76 -17.13
C GLU A 74 4.69 7.69 -15.67
N ARG A 75 3.38 7.58 -15.37
CA ARG A 75 2.90 7.39 -14.00
C ARG A 75 3.55 6.19 -13.32
N ALA A 76 3.64 5.06 -14.03
CA ALA A 76 4.26 3.86 -13.51
C ALA A 76 5.75 3.99 -13.19
N LYS A 77 6.46 4.99 -13.67
CA LYS A 77 7.84 5.30 -13.22
C LYS A 77 7.90 5.98 -11.86
N TYR A 78 6.77 6.48 -11.36
CA TYR A 78 6.71 7.22 -10.09
C TYR A 78 5.90 6.51 -9.03
N VAL A 79 4.88 5.74 -9.43
CA VAL A 79 3.98 5.06 -8.49
C VAL A 79 3.86 3.60 -8.86
N ALA A 80 4.34 2.72 -7.97
CA ALA A 80 4.12 1.28 -8.05
C ALA A 80 2.89 0.91 -7.23
N TYR A 81 2.03 0.05 -7.78
CA TYR A 81 0.83 -0.44 -7.12
C TYR A 81 0.82 -1.96 -7.02
N VAL A 82 0.62 -2.46 -5.81
CA VAL A 82 0.49 -3.88 -5.50
C VAL A 82 -0.93 -4.12 -4.99
N PRO A 83 -1.83 -4.68 -5.79
CA PRO A 83 -3.21 -4.96 -5.39
C PRO A 83 -3.29 -6.13 -4.40
N GLN A 84 -4.45 -6.27 -3.74
CA GLN A 84 -4.68 -7.30 -2.73
C GLN A 84 -4.50 -8.73 -3.28
N PHE A 85 -5.10 -9.04 -4.43
CA PHE A 85 -5.02 -10.34 -5.08
C PHE A 85 -4.91 -10.20 -6.59
N PRO A 86 -3.73 -10.26 -7.18
CA PRO A 86 -3.61 -10.65 -8.56
C PRO A 86 -3.60 -12.19 -8.59
N GLU A 87 -4.66 -12.82 -9.08
CA GLU A 87 -4.60 -14.23 -9.45
C GLU A 87 -3.55 -14.38 -10.56
N ALA A 88 -2.49 -15.14 -10.27
CA ALA A 88 -1.54 -15.52 -11.30
C ALA A 88 -2.23 -16.60 -12.18
N ALA A 89 -2.83 -16.19 -13.28
CA ALA A 89 -3.47 -17.09 -14.23
C ALA A 89 -2.47 -18.03 -14.95
N PHE A 90 -1.17 -17.78 -14.79
CA PHE A 90 -0.08 -18.51 -15.44
C PHE A 90 1.01 -18.92 -14.46
N ALA A 91 1.65 -20.06 -14.75
CA ALA A 91 2.74 -20.63 -13.93
C ALA A 91 4.11 -19.98 -14.26
N TYR A 92 4.19 -18.63 -14.16
CA TYR A 92 5.47 -17.93 -14.27
C TYR A 92 6.41 -18.34 -13.13
N THR A 93 7.72 -18.28 -13.37
CA THR A 93 8.70 -18.32 -12.30
C THR A 93 8.65 -17.05 -11.46
N VAL A 94 9.18 -17.11 -10.24
CA VAL A 94 9.23 -15.96 -9.33
C VAL A 94 10.01 -14.81 -9.96
N GLU A 95 11.14 -15.09 -10.60
CA GLU A 95 11.97 -14.09 -11.28
C GLU A 95 11.23 -13.43 -12.46
N GLU A 96 10.49 -14.19 -13.27
CA GLU A 96 9.67 -13.66 -14.36
C GLU A 96 8.56 -12.74 -13.83
N MET A 97 7.87 -13.15 -12.74
CA MET A 97 6.86 -12.33 -12.10
C MET A 97 7.42 -10.99 -11.60
N VAL A 98 8.61 -11.01 -11.00
CA VAL A 98 9.28 -9.80 -10.52
C VAL A 98 9.77 -8.93 -11.68
N LEU A 99 10.25 -9.55 -12.75
CA LEU A 99 10.70 -8.85 -13.96
C LEU A 99 9.56 -8.05 -14.64
N PHE A 100 8.29 -8.44 -14.50
CA PHE A 100 7.16 -7.63 -14.97
C PHE A 100 7.13 -6.23 -14.34
N GLY A 101 7.73 -6.04 -13.16
CA GLY A 101 7.90 -4.72 -12.56
C GLY A 101 8.72 -3.77 -13.45
N ARG A 102 9.55 -4.30 -14.35
CA ARG A 102 10.37 -3.49 -15.27
C ARG A 102 9.61 -2.97 -16.50
N ALA A 103 8.36 -3.37 -16.70
CA ALA A 103 7.57 -2.99 -17.88
C ALA A 103 7.55 -1.47 -18.18
N PRO A 104 7.50 -0.54 -17.22
CA PRO A 104 7.57 0.90 -17.50
C PRO A 104 8.91 1.35 -18.10
N HIS A 105 9.99 0.60 -17.93
CA HIS A 105 11.33 0.91 -18.39
C HIS A 105 11.66 0.24 -19.72
N VAL A 106 11.02 -0.90 -20.02
CA VAL A 106 11.14 -1.62 -21.27
C VAL A 106 10.20 -1.00 -22.32
N GLY A 107 10.66 -0.78 -23.55
CA GLY A 107 9.80 -0.25 -24.63
C GLY A 107 8.65 -1.17 -24.98
N PRO A 108 7.59 -0.69 -25.68
CA PRO A 108 6.41 -1.52 -25.99
C PRO A 108 6.73 -2.81 -26.77
N PHE A 109 7.78 -2.80 -27.57
CA PHE A 109 8.30 -3.95 -28.33
C PHE A 109 9.68 -4.39 -27.85
N GLY A 110 10.16 -3.81 -26.72
CA GLY A 110 11.45 -4.12 -26.15
C GLY A 110 11.43 -5.45 -25.42
N ARG A 111 12.63 -6.03 -25.25
CA ARG A 111 12.86 -7.16 -24.36
C ARG A 111 13.62 -6.68 -23.14
N PRO A 112 13.34 -7.22 -21.94
CA PRO A 112 14.12 -6.93 -20.75
C PRO A 112 15.62 -7.22 -21.00
N GLY A 113 16.47 -6.23 -20.72
CA GLY A 113 17.90 -6.36 -20.85
C GLY A 113 18.57 -6.85 -19.56
N ARG A 114 19.89 -6.99 -19.58
CA ARG A 114 20.68 -7.43 -18.42
C ARG A 114 20.42 -6.57 -17.17
N ASN A 115 20.34 -5.26 -17.33
CA ASN A 115 20.06 -4.33 -16.23
C ASN A 115 18.67 -4.57 -15.59
N ASP A 116 17.65 -4.93 -16.39
CA ASP A 116 16.31 -5.22 -15.86
C ASP A 116 16.30 -6.50 -15.00
N TRP A 117 17.03 -7.53 -15.43
CA TRP A 117 17.22 -8.75 -14.65
C TRP A 117 17.98 -8.47 -13.35
N GLU A 118 19.05 -7.68 -13.39
CA GLU A 118 19.81 -7.28 -12.18
C GLU A 118 18.92 -6.56 -11.17
N ARG A 119 17.99 -5.69 -11.64
CA ARG A 119 17.01 -5.00 -10.79
C ARG A 119 15.99 -5.97 -10.20
N ALA A 120 15.51 -6.92 -10.99
CA ALA A 120 14.60 -7.96 -10.51
C ALA A 120 15.25 -8.84 -9.43
N TYR A 121 16.51 -9.27 -9.63
CA TYR A 121 17.23 -10.06 -8.63
C TYR A 121 17.54 -9.27 -7.34
N ARG A 122 17.87 -7.98 -7.44
CA ARG A 122 18.01 -7.11 -6.25
C ARG A 122 16.70 -7.01 -5.48
N ALA A 123 15.58 -6.85 -6.17
CA ALA A 123 14.27 -6.80 -5.52
C ALA A 123 13.93 -8.13 -4.82
N LEU A 124 14.27 -9.28 -5.43
CA LEU A 124 14.11 -10.59 -4.81
C LEU A 124 14.96 -10.74 -3.55
N ALA A 125 16.21 -10.29 -3.58
CA ALA A 125 17.11 -10.34 -2.43
C ALA A 125 16.59 -9.46 -1.27
N LEU A 126 16.04 -8.25 -1.56
CA LEU A 126 15.48 -7.37 -0.54
C LEU A 126 14.30 -8.00 0.23
N VAL A 127 13.52 -8.87 -0.41
CA VAL A 127 12.42 -9.59 0.25
C VAL A 127 12.80 -10.99 0.72
N GLY A 128 14.05 -11.41 0.50
CA GLY A 128 14.58 -12.73 0.90
C GLY A 128 13.98 -13.91 0.12
N LEU A 129 13.78 -13.73 -1.21
CA LEU A 129 13.26 -14.75 -2.12
C LEU A 129 14.27 -15.15 -3.22
N ASP A 130 15.52 -14.74 -3.12
CA ASP A 130 16.58 -15.04 -4.10
C ASP A 130 16.76 -16.54 -4.33
N GLY A 131 16.72 -17.36 -3.28
CA GLY A 131 16.79 -18.82 -3.36
C GLY A 131 15.57 -19.49 -4.04
N LEU A 132 14.49 -18.74 -4.29
CA LEU A 132 13.25 -19.27 -4.88
C LEU A 132 13.00 -18.73 -6.30
N SER A 133 13.95 -17.99 -6.89
CA SER A 133 13.77 -17.24 -8.15
C SER A 133 13.24 -18.08 -9.31
N ARG A 134 13.71 -19.31 -9.47
CA ARG A 134 13.32 -20.23 -10.56
C ARG A 134 12.10 -21.08 -10.28
N ARG A 135 11.54 -21.02 -9.06
CA ARG A 135 10.33 -21.79 -8.73
C ARG A 135 9.09 -21.19 -9.40
N PRO A 136 8.13 -22.03 -9.82
CA PRO A 136 6.82 -21.52 -10.24
C PRO A 136 6.14 -20.78 -9.09
N ILE A 137 5.56 -19.60 -9.35
CA ILE A 137 4.90 -18.78 -8.33
C ILE A 137 3.72 -19.52 -7.68
N THR A 138 3.10 -20.44 -8.41
CA THR A 138 1.99 -21.26 -7.93
C THR A 138 2.39 -22.21 -6.78
N THR A 139 3.68 -22.54 -6.66
CA THR A 139 4.22 -23.46 -5.63
C THR A 139 4.61 -22.75 -4.33
N LEU A 140 4.54 -21.42 -4.31
CA LEU A 140 4.90 -20.63 -3.14
C LEU A 140 3.78 -20.63 -2.09
N SER A 141 4.16 -20.49 -0.82
CA SER A 141 3.22 -20.18 0.27
C SER A 141 2.55 -18.80 0.06
N GLY A 142 1.46 -18.54 0.77
CA GLY A 142 0.77 -17.25 0.69
C GLY A 142 1.68 -16.05 1.00
N GLY A 143 2.51 -16.18 2.06
CA GLY A 143 3.48 -15.15 2.44
C GLY A 143 4.56 -14.93 1.38
N GLU A 144 5.13 -16.00 0.82
CA GLU A 144 6.12 -15.90 -0.25
C GLU A 144 5.54 -15.30 -1.53
N LYS A 145 4.30 -15.65 -1.90
CA LYS A 145 3.57 -15.01 -3.01
C LYS A 145 3.43 -13.51 -2.78
N ARG A 146 3.06 -13.11 -1.57
CA ARG A 146 2.91 -11.71 -1.21
C ARG A 146 4.24 -10.94 -1.32
N LEU A 147 5.32 -11.53 -0.80
CA LEU A 147 6.67 -10.96 -0.94
C LEU A 147 7.12 -10.88 -2.41
N ALA A 148 6.79 -11.85 -3.25
CA ALA A 148 7.10 -11.80 -4.68
C ALA A 148 6.36 -10.63 -5.40
N LEU A 149 5.11 -10.36 -5.03
CA LEU A 149 4.37 -9.20 -5.55
C LEU A 149 4.96 -7.87 -5.07
N ILE A 150 5.40 -7.81 -3.82
CA ILE A 150 6.11 -6.64 -3.30
C ILE A 150 7.44 -6.46 -4.04
N ALA A 151 8.20 -7.54 -4.26
CA ALA A 151 9.43 -7.51 -5.06
C ALA A 151 9.19 -6.99 -6.49
N ARG A 152 8.07 -7.36 -7.13
CA ARG A 152 7.65 -6.80 -8.42
C ARG A 152 7.47 -5.28 -8.34
N GLY A 153 6.81 -4.79 -7.28
CA GLY A 153 6.65 -3.34 -7.03
C GLY A 153 7.99 -2.65 -6.81
N ILE A 154 8.92 -3.27 -6.06
CA ILE A 154 10.28 -2.75 -5.82
C ILE A 154 11.09 -2.71 -7.11
N ALA A 155 11.02 -3.76 -7.94
CA ALA A 155 11.72 -3.83 -9.22
C ALA A 155 11.31 -2.72 -10.20
N GLN A 156 10.14 -2.13 -10.01
CA GLN A 156 9.66 -0.97 -10.78
C GLN A 156 10.49 0.30 -10.50
N GLU A 157 11.21 0.37 -9.37
CA GLU A 157 12.03 1.51 -8.94
C GLU A 157 11.27 2.85 -8.91
N ALA A 158 9.99 2.78 -8.62
CA ALA A 158 9.16 3.96 -8.40
C ALA A 158 9.43 4.54 -7.00
N PRO A 159 9.47 5.88 -6.83
CA PRO A 159 9.67 6.51 -5.53
C PRO A 159 8.50 6.32 -4.55
N TYR A 160 7.33 5.90 -5.04
CA TYR A 160 6.16 5.58 -4.23
C TYR A 160 5.70 4.14 -4.46
N LEU A 161 5.44 3.42 -3.37
CA LEU A 161 4.92 2.05 -3.36
C LEU A 161 3.59 2.01 -2.62
N LEU A 162 2.52 1.70 -3.34
CA LEU A 162 1.17 1.62 -2.82
C LEU A 162 0.77 0.14 -2.70
N LEU A 163 0.35 -0.28 -1.51
CA LEU A 163 0.09 -1.67 -1.16
C LEU A 163 -1.34 -1.81 -0.63
N ASP A 164 -2.14 -2.63 -1.30
CA ASP A 164 -3.50 -2.91 -0.84
C ASP A 164 -3.51 -4.16 0.03
N GLU A 165 -3.80 -3.98 1.33
CA GLU A 165 -3.83 -5.00 2.37
C GLU A 165 -2.63 -5.98 2.32
N PRO A 166 -1.38 -5.48 2.47
CA PRO A 166 -0.19 -6.32 2.33
C PRO A 166 -0.08 -7.43 3.37
N ASP A 167 -0.72 -7.28 4.51
CA ASP A 167 -0.71 -8.18 5.67
C ASP A 167 -1.94 -9.11 5.77
N ALA A 168 -2.92 -8.98 4.85
CA ALA A 168 -4.14 -9.76 4.91
C ALA A 168 -3.93 -11.25 4.61
N HIS A 169 -4.67 -12.11 5.33
CA HIS A 169 -4.69 -13.58 5.16
C HIS A 169 -3.32 -14.27 5.38
N LEU A 170 -2.41 -13.62 6.09
CA LEU A 170 -1.13 -14.17 6.48
C LEU A 170 -1.15 -14.56 7.96
N ASP A 171 -0.40 -15.60 8.31
CA ASP A 171 -0.12 -15.90 9.71
C ASP A 171 0.76 -14.80 10.35
N PRO A 172 0.82 -14.69 11.68
CA PRO A 172 1.54 -13.62 12.37
C PRO A 172 3.02 -13.48 11.98
N ALA A 173 3.71 -14.60 11.70
CA ALA A 173 5.12 -14.59 11.33
C ALA A 173 5.32 -13.97 9.93
N ASN A 174 4.47 -14.36 8.97
CA ASN A 174 4.49 -13.80 7.63
C ASN A 174 4.02 -12.34 7.60
N GLN A 175 3.01 -11.96 8.40
CA GLN A 175 2.61 -10.56 8.57
C GLN A 175 3.78 -9.70 9.04
N HIS A 176 4.47 -10.14 10.11
CA HIS A 176 5.64 -9.44 10.64
C HIS A 176 6.74 -9.30 9.59
N ARG A 177 7.05 -10.39 8.86
CA ARG A 177 8.06 -10.39 7.79
C ARG A 177 7.73 -9.38 6.69
N VAL A 178 6.50 -9.39 6.17
CA VAL A 178 6.03 -8.48 5.13
C VAL A 178 6.10 -7.03 5.61
N LEU A 179 5.55 -6.72 6.78
CA LEU A 179 5.52 -5.36 7.31
C LEU A 179 6.91 -4.84 7.66
N SER A 180 7.82 -5.71 8.12
CA SER A 180 9.23 -5.36 8.37
C SER A 180 9.97 -5.01 7.07
N VAL A 181 9.76 -5.75 5.99
CA VAL A 181 10.31 -5.41 4.66
C VAL A 181 9.80 -4.03 4.21
N ILE A 182 8.48 -3.78 4.31
CA ILE A 182 7.87 -2.51 3.95
C ILE A 182 8.46 -1.36 4.78
N ALA A 183 8.63 -1.56 6.09
CA ALA A 183 9.21 -0.57 6.99
C ALA A 183 10.67 -0.23 6.64
N ASN A 184 11.46 -1.22 6.26
CA ASN A 184 12.84 -1.00 5.83
C ASN A 184 12.90 -0.23 4.50
N LEU A 185 12.05 -0.55 3.53
CA LEU A 185 11.96 0.20 2.27
C LEU A 185 11.63 1.67 2.49
N ALA A 186 10.73 1.99 3.43
CA ALA A 186 10.42 3.37 3.78
C ALA A 186 11.64 4.07 4.39
N LYS A 187 12.37 3.41 5.31
CA LYS A 187 13.62 3.96 5.88
C LYS A 187 14.69 4.22 4.82
N GLU A 188 14.71 3.45 3.74
CA GLU A 188 15.59 3.63 2.58
C GLU A 188 15.12 4.75 1.63
N GLY A 189 14.02 5.43 1.95
CA GLY A 189 13.57 6.63 1.27
C GLY A 189 12.39 6.43 0.31
N LEU A 190 11.73 5.26 0.28
CA LEU A 190 10.47 5.11 -0.43
C LEU A 190 9.33 5.80 0.32
N GLY A 191 8.43 6.47 -0.39
CA GLY A 191 7.11 6.83 0.14
C GLY A 191 6.19 5.61 0.04
N VAL A 192 5.69 5.12 1.17
CA VAL A 192 4.84 3.93 1.21
C VAL A 192 3.44 4.28 1.68
N VAL A 193 2.42 3.81 0.96
CA VAL A 193 1.03 3.82 1.41
C VAL A 193 0.56 2.37 1.50
N ALA A 194 0.09 1.97 2.66
CA ALA A 194 -0.46 0.63 2.86
C ALA A 194 -1.87 0.70 3.43
N THR A 195 -2.83 0.00 2.83
CA THR A 195 -4.12 -0.20 3.47
C THR A 195 -4.04 -1.35 4.46
N THR A 196 -4.77 -1.27 5.54
CA THR A 196 -4.99 -2.38 6.46
C THR A 196 -6.31 -2.18 7.22
N HIS A 197 -6.88 -3.26 7.69
CA HIS A 197 -8.01 -3.23 8.65
C HIS A 197 -7.55 -3.50 10.08
N ASN A 198 -6.25 -3.81 10.28
CA ASN A 198 -5.67 -4.08 11.59
C ASN A 198 -4.97 -2.82 12.15
N PRO A 199 -5.54 -2.14 13.16
CA PRO A 199 -4.93 -0.95 13.73
C PRO A 199 -3.56 -1.21 14.38
N ASN A 200 -3.27 -2.45 14.80
CA ASN A 200 -1.97 -2.80 15.35
C ASN A 200 -0.85 -2.77 14.30
N SER A 201 -1.13 -3.12 13.04
CA SER A 201 -0.15 -2.99 11.96
C SER A 201 0.29 -1.53 11.80
N ALA A 202 -0.67 -0.60 11.81
CA ALA A 202 -0.38 0.83 11.73
C ALA A 202 0.30 1.36 12.99
N LEU A 203 -0.08 0.89 14.17
CA LEU A 203 0.53 1.28 15.45
C LEU A 203 2.01 0.91 15.51
N LEU A 204 2.36 -0.31 15.04
CA LEU A 204 3.72 -0.86 15.17
C LEU A 204 4.66 -0.42 14.06
N TYR A 205 4.17 -0.21 12.85
CA TYR A 205 4.99 0.03 11.66
C TYR A 205 4.76 1.39 11.00
N GLY A 206 3.62 2.05 11.29
CA GLY A 206 3.26 3.32 10.66
C GLY A 206 3.99 4.51 11.22
N LYS A 207 4.32 5.48 10.37
CA LYS A 207 4.71 6.83 10.78
C LYS A 207 3.50 7.76 10.85
N ARG A 208 2.56 7.58 9.93
CA ARG A 208 1.28 8.30 9.86
C ARG A 208 0.13 7.36 9.55
N VAL A 209 -1.05 7.77 9.97
CA VAL A 209 -2.32 7.08 9.74
C VAL A 209 -3.31 8.07 9.17
N LEU A 210 -4.03 7.66 8.14
CA LEU A 210 -5.27 8.27 7.70
C LEU A 210 -6.41 7.30 8.02
N LEU A 211 -7.28 7.67 8.96
CA LEU A 211 -8.45 6.90 9.34
C LEU A 211 -9.65 7.35 8.51
N LEU A 212 -10.21 6.43 7.72
CA LEU A 212 -11.35 6.68 6.84
C LEU A 212 -12.63 6.10 7.41
N ARG A 213 -13.73 6.87 7.28
CA ARG A 213 -15.09 6.42 7.57
C ARG A 213 -16.04 6.93 6.49
N ALA A 214 -16.80 6.01 5.88
CA ALA A 214 -17.80 6.33 4.85
C ALA A 214 -17.28 7.30 3.77
N GLY A 215 -16.05 7.07 3.29
CA GLY A 215 -15.43 7.87 2.23
C GLY A 215 -14.88 9.23 2.63
N LYS A 216 -14.83 9.53 3.92
CA LYS A 216 -14.30 10.80 4.46
C LYS A 216 -13.14 10.54 5.41
N THR A 217 -12.25 11.52 5.51
CA THR A 217 -11.21 11.52 6.54
C THR A 217 -11.86 11.74 7.92
N LEU A 218 -11.69 10.77 8.83
CA LEU A 218 -12.12 10.89 10.21
C LEU A 218 -10.99 11.48 11.08
N ALA A 219 -9.77 11.00 10.88
CA ALA A 219 -8.57 11.51 11.54
C ALA A 219 -7.33 11.27 10.68
N GLU A 220 -6.31 12.13 10.86
CA GLU A 220 -4.99 11.97 10.28
C GLU A 220 -3.94 12.40 11.29
N GLY A 221 -2.82 11.66 11.38
CA GLY A 221 -1.72 12.02 12.27
C GLY A 221 -0.81 10.84 12.61
N ALA A 222 0.01 11.02 13.63
CA ALA A 222 0.81 9.92 14.18
C ALA A 222 -0.12 8.84 14.76
N PRO A 223 0.26 7.55 14.70
CA PRO A 223 -0.61 6.45 15.16
C PRO A 223 -1.15 6.66 16.59
N LYS A 224 -0.33 7.16 17.51
CA LYS A 224 -0.74 7.44 18.91
C LYS A 224 -1.86 8.48 19.03
N ASP A 225 -1.97 9.40 18.07
CA ASP A 225 -2.93 10.51 18.09
C ASP A 225 -4.17 10.18 17.26
N ALA A 226 -4.00 9.48 16.13
CA ALA A 226 -5.07 9.13 15.19
C ALA A 226 -5.82 7.84 15.55
N LEU A 227 -5.31 7.02 16.50
CA LEU A 227 -5.91 5.72 16.88
C LEU A 227 -6.40 5.75 18.32
N SER A 228 -7.15 6.79 18.72
CA SER A 228 -7.81 6.81 20.04
C SER A 228 -8.98 5.80 20.09
N ALA A 229 -9.36 5.37 21.31
CA ALA A 229 -10.48 4.42 21.49
C ALA A 229 -11.79 4.97 20.90
N GLU A 230 -12.02 6.28 21.03
CA GLU A 230 -13.18 6.99 20.49
C GLU A 230 -13.19 6.98 18.96
N LEU A 231 -12.08 7.35 18.31
CA LEU A 231 -11.95 7.36 16.87
C LEU A 231 -12.08 5.96 16.28
N LEU A 232 -11.48 4.95 16.94
CA LEU A 232 -11.60 3.56 16.53
C LEU A 232 -13.05 3.04 16.67
N LYS A 233 -13.73 3.37 17.78
CA LYS A 233 -15.14 3.05 17.94
C LYS A 233 -15.99 3.69 16.84
N GLU A 234 -15.71 4.94 16.51
CA GLU A 234 -16.41 5.63 15.44
C GLU A 234 -16.16 4.99 14.08
N ALA A 235 -14.88 4.64 13.77
CA ALA A 235 -14.50 4.07 12.48
C ALA A 235 -15.01 2.64 12.25
N TYR A 236 -15.02 1.81 13.31
CA TYR A 236 -15.32 0.37 13.21
C TYR A 236 -16.66 -0.04 13.82
N GLY A 237 -17.33 0.84 14.57
CA GLY A 237 -18.64 0.57 15.19
C GLY A 237 -18.61 -0.30 16.44
N ILE A 238 -17.44 -0.67 16.96
CA ILE A 238 -17.25 -1.47 18.18
C ILE A 238 -16.29 -0.76 19.14
N PRO A 239 -16.42 -0.94 20.47
CA PRO A 239 -15.50 -0.34 21.43
C PRO A 239 -14.11 -1.00 21.37
N PHE A 240 -13.08 -0.19 21.57
CA PHE A 240 -11.69 -0.62 21.68
C PHE A 240 -11.10 -0.20 23.03
N GLN A 241 -10.10 -0.96 23.48
CA GLN A 241 -9.19 -0.57 24.54
C GLN A 241 -7.78 -0.46 24.01
N ILE A 242 -7.05 0.55 24.49
CA ILE A 242 -5.66 0.76 24.16
C ILE A 242 -4.83 0.32 25.36
N VAL A 243 -3.96 -0.66 25.16
CA VAL A 243 -3.07 -1.18 26.19
C VAL A 243 -1.70 -0.54 25.98
N GLY A 244 -1.15 0.05 27.04
CA GLY A 244 0.17 0.69 27.03
C GLY A 244 0.97 0.35 28.27
N ASP A 245 2.27 0.73 28.27
CA ASP A 245 3.22 0.50 29.35
C ASP A 245 3.62 1.78 30.10
N GLY A 246 2.83 2.86 29.95
CA GLY A 246 3.14 4.19 30.50
C GLY A 246 4.08 5.04 29.64
N VAL A 247 4.73 4.44 28.63
CA VAL A 247 5.58 5.15 27.65
C VAL A 247 4.79 5.42 26.36
N GLY A 248 3.85 4.52 26.01
CA GLY A 248 2.99 4.67 24.83
C GLY A 248 2.05 3.49 24.61
N PRO A 249 1.19 3.56 23.59
CA PRO A 249 0.31 2.46 23.23
C PRO A 249 1.13 1.27 22.68
N ARG A 250 0.85 0.05 23.15
CA ARG A 250 1.51 -1.19 22.74
C ARG A 250 0.58 -2.10 21.95
N ALA A 251 -0.72 -2.05 22.24
CA ALA A 251 -1.71 -2.83 21.53
C ALA A 251 -3.08 -2.15 21.53
N ILE A 252 -3.86 -2.44 20.52
CA ILE A 252 -5.24 -2.03 20.36
C ILE A 252 -6.09 -3.30 20.29
N LEU A 253 -7.00 -3.48 21.23
CA LEU A 253 -7.82 -4.67 21.36
C LEU A 253 -9.30 -4.30 21.30
N PRO A 254 -10.15 -5.09 20.60
CA PRO A 254 -11.60 -4.96 20.76
C PRO A 254 -11.97 -5.18 22.23
N LYS A 255 -12.86 -4.34 22.76
CA LYS A 255 -13.39 -4.53 24.11
C LYS A 255 -14.55 -5.51 24.03
N VAL A 256 -14.40 -6.67 24.66
CA VAL A 256 -15.48 -7.66 24.79
C VAL A 256 -16.39 -7.17 25.92
N GLU A 257 -17.65 -6.93 25.59
CA GLU A 257 -18.67 -6.72 26.61
C GLU A 257 -18.99 -8.10 27.20
N GLY A 258 -18.73 -8.25 28.51
CA GLY A 258 -19.03 -9.45 29.28
C GLY A 258 -20.51 -9.55 29.63
#